data_7b5dcdd30ffddb840f5b8138cb46ad3b
#
_entry.id   7b5dcdd30ffddb840f5b8138cb46ad3b
#
_cell.length_a   1.000
_cell.length_b   1.000
_cell.length_c   1.000
_cell.angle_alpha   90.00
_cell.angle_beta   90.00
_cell.angle_gamma   90.00
#
_symmetry.space_group_name_H-M   'P 1'
#
loop_
_entity.id
_entity.type
_entity.pdbx_description
1 polymer ?
#
loop_
_entity_poly.entity_id
_entity_poly.type
_entity_poly.pdbx_seq_one_letter_code
_entity_poly.pdbx_strand_id
1 'polypeptide(L)'
;MVLFGHWLSIKARIGTTPANASPAVAYGYNSSASAINAIFMIINVFGINALRAARPSLSIPSVEYTIFIMIGFVYGPQEPTEDRSIRFVKELLYSFLTGQAIATGVSMLIIPVSSRKVFFGEAAGFLQSARGLLKAQLAFVEALEHSEMCDPSVPKASSELEDDANAQGHNDEERAQKRLMYAQKAAALKAASAGVLGLSGKLRDDVVFARREVAYGNLGSSDIHELYRLLRNILLPISSLSTVADISERLKNRYRADRRRFEEAQCPEARSVEFTAKERANEELEWRQLILELHASFEPVIQVLDEGVLHILILLGFAPKSKKPVSSSKVAVNGSAAIEEDVEKGAAKPVPGDTGFGDFLDREIQDFRKQRTKRLKTWTKERGLDSVFHATASTRHVQFSSQPSRDGYKSLKILREARASQRLHLILYMEYLLYSVAKATLELVRFAELKVNDGTMQRNRLILPKARILYKWIKSLIDGDELSGPDIDKMDHM
;
A
#
# COMPACT_ATOMS: atom_id res chain seq x y z
N MET A 1 -34.06 20.70 -25.24
CA MET A 1 -34.67 21.25 -24.02
C MET A 1 -34.57 22.78 -23.95
N VAL A 2 -33.37 23.39 -24.07
CA VAL A 2 -33.22 24.86 -24.01
C VAL A 2 -34.03 25.57 -25.09
N LEU A 3 -33.89 25.19 -26.36
CA LEU A 3 -34.65 25.77 -27.46
C LEU A 3 -36.17 25.63 -27.29
N PHE A 4 -36.63 24.50 -26.75
CA PHE A 4 -38.05 24.28 -26.49
C PHE A 4 -38.57 25.18 -25.35
N GLY A 5 -37.81 25.35 -24.29
CA GLY A 5 -38.15 26.30 -23.22
C GLY A 5 -38.22 27.73 -23.71
N HIS A 6 -37.29 28.17 -24.55
CA HIS A 6 -37.31 29.50 -25.17
C HIS A 6 -38.50 29.68 -26.13
N TRP A 7 -38.77 28.67 -26.97
CA TRP A 7 -39.93 28.73 -27.87
C TRP A 7 -41.23 28.90 -27.07
N LEU A 8 -41.41 28.13 -25.99
CA LEU A 8 -42.60 28.24 -25.14
C LEU A 8 -42.67 29.61 -24.45
N SER A 9 -41.54 30.13 -23.99
CA SER A 9 -41.41 31.46 -23.38
C SER A 9 -41.80 32.55 -24.33
N ILE A 10 -41.42 32.47 -25.64
CA ILE A 10 -41.77 33.42 -26.68
C ILE A 10 -43.28 33.33 -26.97
N LYS A 11 -43.87 32.14 -27.07
CA LYS A 11 -45.31 31.97 -27.24
C LYS A 11 -46.10 32.57 -26.07
N ALA A 12 -45.63 32.40 -24.84
CA ALA A 12 -46.24 33.02 -23.66
C ALA A 12 -46.12 34.55 -23.69
N ARG A 13 -45.02 35.11 -24.15
CA ARG A 13 -44.81 36.54 -24.35
C ARG A 13 -45.83 37.09 -25.37
N ILE A 14 -45.98 36.45 -26.55
CA ILE A 14 -46.88 36.82 -27.56
C ILE A 14 -48.35 36.80 -27.04
N GLY A 15 -48.73 35.77 -26.31
CA GLY A 15 -50.06 35.61 -25.73
C GLY A 15 -50.41 36.59 -24.61
N THR A 16 -49.41 37.16 -23.92
CA THR A 16 -49.62 38.09 -22.79
C THR A 16 -49.38 39.56 -23.14
N THR A 17 -48.78 39.84 -24.30
CA THR A 17 -48.52 41.21 -24.76
C THR A 17 -49.70 41.72 -25.59
N PRO A 18 -50.31 42.89 -25.27
CA PRO A 18 -51.40 43.46 -26.05
C PRO A 18 -51.01 43.79 -27.52
N ALA A 19 -51.85 43.53 -28.47
CA ALA A 19 -51.56 43.75 -29.91
C ALA A 19 -51.14 45.19 -30.25
N ASN A 20 -51.54 46.16 -29.47
CA ASN A 20 -51.23 47.60 -29.65
C ASN A 20 -50.16 48.08 -28.65
N ALA A 21 -49.36 47.20 -28.06
CA ALA A 21 -48.31 47.58 -27.13
C ALA A 21 -47.21 48.41 -27.80
N SER A 22 -46.74 49.47 -27.11
CA SER A 22 -45.59 50.22 -27.59
C SER A 22 -44.33 49.28 -27.66
N PRO A 23 -43.33 49.57 -28.52
CA PRO A 23 -42.18 48.79 -28.68
C PRO A 23 -41.42 48.58 -27.32
N ALA A 24 -41.47 49.60 -26.47
CA ALA A 24 -40.82 49.47 -25.11
C ALA A 24 -41.51 48.43 -24.23
N VAL A 25 -42.82 48.25 -24.35
CA VAL A 25 -43.57 47.20 -23.61
C VAL A 25 -43.46 45.84 -24.30
N ALA A 26 -43.50 45.82 -25.63
CA ALA A 26 -43.37 44.56 -26.37
C ALA A 26 -42.05 43.91 -26.23
N TYR A 27 -40.95 44.68 -26.10
CA TYR A 27 -39.56 44.19 -25.92
C TYR A 27 -39.05 44.28 -24.48
N GLY A 28 -39.83 44.81 -23.53
CA GLY A 28 -39.53 44.93 -22.14
C GLY A 28 -39.60 43.58 -21.38
N TYR A 29 -39.45 43.69 -20.10
CA TYR A 29 -39.57 42.51 -19.20
C TYR A 29 -40.99 41.93 -19.26
N ASN A 30 -41.09 40.61 -19.42
CA ASN A 30 -42.34 39.86 -19.39
C ASN A 30 -42.29 38.75 -18.33
N SER A 31 -43.15 38.86 -17.34
CA SER A 31 -43.15 37.93 -16.18
C SER A 31 -43.52 36.51 -16.56
N SER A 32 -44.45 36.33 -17.52
CA SER A 32 -44.87 34.99 -17.98
C SER A 32 -43.77 34.28 -18.75
N ALA A 33 -43.03 35.00 -19.60
CA ALA A 33 -41.86 34.45 -20.29
C ALA A 33 -40.74 34.07 -19.31
N SER A 34 -40.47 34.93 -18.32
CA SER A 34 -39.47 34.67 -17.28
C SER A 34 -39.87 33.48 -16.39
N ALA A 35 -41.16 33.36 -16.04
CA ALA A 35 -41.63 32.22 -15.23
C ALA A 35 -41.43 30.88 -15.95
N ILE A 36 -41.74 30.81 -17.26
CA ILE A 36 -41.53 29.60 -18.06
C ILE A 36 -40.02 29.24 -18.10
N ASN A 37 -39.16 30.20 -18.37
CA ASN A 37 -37.72 29.95 -18.39
C ASN A 37 -37.20 29.50 -17.02
N ALA A 38 -37.70 30.07 -15.91
CA ALA A 38 -37.33 29.63 -14.56
C ALA A 38 -37.77 28.17 -14.28
N ILE A 39 -38.99 27.81 -14.70
CA ILE A 39 -39.47 26.41 -14.54
C ILE A 39 -38.57 25.44 -15.34
N PHE A 40 -38.29 25.75 -16.59
CA PHE A 40 -37.43 24.91 -17.42
C PHE A 40 -35.98 24.85 -16.86
N MET A 41 -35.45 25.95 -16.34
CA MET A 41 -34.16 25.98 -15.68
C MET A 41 -34.12 25.01 -14.48
N ILE A 42 -35.13 25.09 -13.61
CA ILE A 42 -35.23 24.22 -12.43
C ILE A 42 -35.30 22.76 -12.84
N ILE A 43 -36.14 22.40 -13.80
CA ILE A 43 -36.27 21.01 -14.29
C ILE A 43 -34.95 20.50 -14.85
N ASN A 44 -34.26 21.29 -15.67
CA ASN A 44 -32.99 20.87 -16.26
C ASN A 44 -31.88 20.79 -15.24
N VAL A 45 -31.75 21.75 -14.33
CA VAL A 45 -30.73 21.73 -13.26
C VAL A 45 -30.98 20.56 -12.32
N PHE A 46 -32.24 20.30 -11.95
CA PHE A 46 -32.59 19.14 -11.16
C PHE A 46 -32.23 17.82 -11.87
N GLY A 47 -32.67 17.69 -13.15
CA GLY A 47 -32.42 16.48 -13.93
C GLY A 47 -30.95 16.17 -14.12
N ILE A 48 -30.12 17.19 -14.41
CA ILE A 48 -28.67 16.97 -14.59
C ILE A 48 -27.96 16.68 -13.27
N ASN A 49 -28.40 17.28 -12.15
CA ASN A 49 -27.84 16.94 -10.83
C ASN A 49 -28.27 15.54 -10.37
N ALA A 50 -29.49 15.11 -10.68
CA ALA A 50 -29.93 13.74 -10.47
C ALA A 50 -29.08 12.75 -11.29
N LEU A 51 -28.78 13.08 -12.55
CA LEU A 51 -27.90 12.29 -13.40
C LEU A 51 -26.45 12.25 -12.85
N ARG A 52 -25.95 13.40 -12.36
CA ARG A 52 -24.65 13.48 -11.69
C ARG A 52 -24.60 12.61 -10.44
N ALA A 53 -25.65 12.60 -9.63
CA ALA A 53 -25.75 11.77 -8.44
C ALA A 53 -25.80 10.28 -8.79
N ALA A 54 -26.51 9.91 -9.85
CA ALA A 54 -26.58 8.55 -10.35
C ALA A 54 -25.29 8.09 -11.04
N ARG A 55 -24.51 9.02 -11.62
CA ARG A 55 -23.29 8.73 -12.40
C ARG A 55 -22.19 9.75 -12.11
N PRO A 56 -21.37 9.54 -11.07
CA PRO A 56 -20.28 10.45 -10.68
C PRO A 56 -19.25 10.72 -11.80
N SER A 57 -19.07 9.76 -12.72
CA SER A 57 -18.21 9.92 -13.90
C SER A 57 -18.62 11.04 -14.85
N LEU A 58 -19.86 11.47 -14.79
CA LEU A 58 -20.40 12.59 -15.59
C LEU A 58 -20.36 13.93 -14.83
N SER A 59 -19.62 14.05 -13.75
CA SER A 59 -19.59 15.26 -12.92
C SER A 59 -19.13 16.49 -13.69
N ILE A 60 -18.06 16.41 -14.49
CA ILE A 60 -17.54 17.54 -15.28
C ILE A 60 -18.52 17.96 -16.37
N PRO A 61 -19.00 17.07 -17.27
CA PRO A 61 -20.01 17.43 -18.25
C PRO A 61 -21.30 17.98 -17.64
N SER A 62 -21.70 17.50 -16.46
CA SER A 62 -22.88 17.97 -15.75
C SER A 62 -22.74 19.42 -15.28
N VAL A 63 -21.57 19.79 -14.78
CA VAL A 63 -21.26 21.18 -14.35
C VAL A 63 -21.28 22.09 -15.56
N GLU A 64 -20.63 21.73 -16.66
CA GLU A 64 -20.60 22.52 -17.89
C GLU A 64 -22.00 22.72 -18.47
N TYR A 65 -22.79 21.65 -18.53
CA TYR A 65 -24.17 21.73 -18.97
C TYR A 65 -25.03 22.62 -18.05
N THR A 66 -24.80 22.57 -16.73
CA THR A 66 -25.51 23.44 -15.79
C THR A 66 -25.21 24.92 -16.05
N ILE A 67 -23.94 25.27 -16.29
CA ILE A 67 -23.54 26.65 -16.61
C ILE A 67 -24.20 27.09 -17.92
N PHE A 68 -24.15 26.26 -18.97
CA PHE A 68 -24.78 26.53 -20.24
C PHE A 68 -26.29 26.82 -20.10
N ILE A 69 -26.98 25.98 -19.32
CA ILE A 69 -28.43 26.14 -19.06
C ILE A 69 -28.71 27.40 -18.26
N MET A 70 -27.94 27.69 -17.23
CA MET A 70 -28.14 28.88 -16.40
C MET A 70 -28.02 30.15 -17.26
N ILE A 71 -26.97 30.25 -18.07
CA ILE A 71 -26.82 31.39 -18.99
C ILE A 71 -27.95 31.43 -19.98
N GLY A 72 -28.29 30.31 -20.61
CA GLY A 72 -29.35 30.20 -21.59
C GLY A 72 -30.71 30.71 -21.06
N PHE A 73 -31.14 30.21 -19.90
CA PHE A 73 -32.45 30.56 -19.35
C PHE A 73 -32.52 31.92 -18.62
N VAL A 74 -31.39 32.42 -18.11
CA VAL A 74 -31.35 33.75 -17.49
C VAL A 74 -31.43 34.86 -18.55
N TYR A 75 -30.74 34.71 -19.67
CA TYR A 75 -30.71 35.71 -20.74
C TYR A 75 -31.80 35.44 -21.79
N GLY A 76 -32.31 34.21 -21.91
CA GLY A 76 -33.37 33.85 -22.88
C GLY A 76 -34.61 34.73 -22.86
N PRO A 77 -35.15 35.15 -21.69
CA PRO A 77 -36.32 36.05 -21.63
C PRO A 77 -36.08 37.41 -22.25
N GLN A 78 -34.84 37.82 -22.49
CA GLN A 78 -34.52 39.10 -23.12
C GLN A 78 -34.70 39.09 -24.65
N GLU A 79 -34.73 37.86 -25.22
CA GLU A 79 -34.89 37.69 -26.68
C GLU A 79 -36.36 37.61 -27.08
N PRO A 80 -36.89 38.63 -27.81
CA PRO A 80 -38.31 38.74 -28.08
C PRO A 80 -38.80 37.87 -29.24
N THR A 81 -37.89 37.41 -30.11
CA THR A 81 -38.23 36.67 -31.33
C THR A 81 -37.53 35.30 -31.39
N GLU A 82 -38.18 34.35 -32.10
CA GLU A 82 -37.63 33.00 -32.26
C GLU A 82 -36.26 33.02 -32.95
N ASP A 83 -36.06 33.80 -33.98
CA ASP A 83 -34.79 33.90 -34.71
C ASP A 83 -33.66 34.44 -33.86
N ARG A 84 -33.93 35.45 -33.02
CA ARG A 84 -32.91 35.97 -32.08
C ARG A 84 -32.55 34.96 -31.00
N SER A 85 -33.53 34.27 -30.46
CA SER A 85 -33.31 33.23 -29.46
C SER A 85 -32.50 32.07 -30.04
N ILE A 86 -32.79 31.60 -31.24
CA ILE A 86 -32.00 30.55 -31.91
C ILE A 86 -30.57 31.04 -32.17
N ARG A 87 -30.41 32.30 -32.60
CA ARG A 87 -29.09 32.90 -32.83
C ARG A 87 -28.31 32.97 -31.51
N PHE A 88 -28.89 33.46 -30.45
CA PHE A 88 -28.30 33.53 -29.13
C PHE A 88 -27.84 32.15 -28.64
N VAL A 89 -28.69 31.12 -28.71
CA VAL A 89 -28.34 29.75 -28.29
C VAL A 89 -27.20 29.17 -29.15
N LYS A 90 -27.19 29.45 -30.47
CA LYS A 90 -26.08 29.04 -31.34
C LYS A 90 -24.78 29.74 -31.00
N GLU A 91 -24.80 31.05 -30.76
CA GLU A 91 -23.61 31.82 -30.37
C GLU A 91 -23.05 31.34 -29.02
N LEU A 92 -23.94 31.08 -28.05
CA LEU A 92 -23.57 30.50 -26.77
C LEU A 92 -22.94 29.13 -26.95
N LEU A 93 -23.54 28.26 -27.77
CA LEU A 93 -23.01 26.93 -28.06
C LEU A 93 -21.62 27.00 -28.74
N TYR A 94 -21.46 27.89 -29.73
CA TYR A 94 -20.17 28.08 -30.39
C TYR A 94 -19.10 28.58 -29.43
N SER A 95 -19.44 29.50 -28.51
CA SER A 95 -18.53 30.01 -27.51
C SER A 95 -18.07 28.90 -26.59
N PHE A 96 -18.99 28.05 -26.12
CA PHE A 96 -18.65 26.89 -25.30
C PHE A 96 -17.78 25.88 -26.04
N LEU A 97 -18.14 25.49 -27.26
CA LEU A 97 -17.35 24.55 -28.07
C LEU A 97 -15.95 25.09 -28.40
N THR A 98 -15.86 26.40 -28.69
CA THR A 98 -14.55 27.02 -28.93
C THR A 98 -13.70 27.03 -27.67
N GLY A 99 -14.27 27.38 -26.52
CA GLY A 99 -13.61 27.33 -25.24
C GLY A 99 -13.09 25.93 -24.91
N GLN A 100 -13.91 24.90 -25.12
CA GLN A 100 -13.52 23.49 -24.94
C GLN A 100 -12.42 23.06 -25.92
N ALA A 101 -12.51 23.47 -27.18
CA ALA A 101 -11.48 23.17 -28.17
C ALA A 101 -10.13 23.79 -27.80
N ILE A 102 -10.15 25.06 -27.34
CA ILE A 102 -8.96 25.74 -26.86
C ILE A 102 -8.38 25.04 -25.62
N ALA A 103 -9.23 24.76 -24.61
CA ALA A 103 -8.81 24.10 -23.38
C ALA A 103 -8.22 22.71 -23.66
N THR A 104 -8.86 21.95 -24.55
CA THR A 104 -8.38 20.63 -24.98
C THR A 104 -7.06 20.75 -25.75
N GLY A 105 -6.96 21.74 -26.66
CA GLY A 105 -5.74 22.01 -27.40
C GLY A 105 -4.56 22.37 -26.47
N VAL A 106 -4.79 23.26 -25.52
CA VAL A 106 -3.77 23.65 -24.52
C VAL A 106 -3.37 22.47 -23.68
N SER A 107 -4.33 21.68 -23.17
CA SER A 107 -4.06 20.49 -22.36
C SER A 107 -3.26 19.43 -23.13
N MET A 108 -3.55 19.27 -24.43
CA MET A 108 -2.90 18.23 -25.24
C MET A 108 -1.53 18.65 -25.78
N LEU A 109 -1.33 19.95 -26.10
CA LEU A 109 -0.13 20.45 -26.76
C LEU A 109 0.86 21.13 -25.80
N ILE A 110 0.36 21.86 -24.80
CA ILE A 110 1.21 22.67 -23.91
C ILE A 110 1.52 21.94 -22.61
N ILE A 111 0.53 21.27 -22.02
CA ILE A 111 0.68 20.55 -20.73
C ILE A 111 0.17 19.10 -20.90
N PRO A 112 0.89 18.24 -21.64
CA PRO A 112 0.48 16.86 -21.81
C PRO A 112 0.67 16.09 -20.48
N VAL A 113 -0.31 16.17 -19.58
CA VAL A 113 -0.34 15.34 -18.39
C VAL A 113 -0.85 13.96 -18.78
N SER A 114 0.08 13.02 -18.94
CA SER A 114 -0.25 11.63 -19.24
C SER A 114 -0.59 10.88 -17.97
N SER A 115 -1.75 10.25 -17.90
CA SER A 115 -2.15 9.35 -16.80
C SER A 115 -1.16 8.20 -16.62
N ARG A 116 -0.50 7.79 -17.71
CA ARG A 116 0.58 6.79 -17.66
C ARG A 116 1.80 7.31 -16.91
N LYS A 117 2.19 8.57 -17.15
CA LYS A 117 3.32 9.18 -16.45
C LYS A 117 3.03 9.29 -14.95
N VAL A 118 1.81 9.63 -14.59
CA VAL A 118 1.35 9.67 -13.19
C VAL A 118 1.42 8.27 -12.59
N PHE A 119 0.82 7.26 -13.23
CA PHE A 119 0.85 5.86 -12.79
C PHE A 119 2.28 5.34 -12.61
N PHE A 120 3.19 5.59 -13.55
CA PHE A 120 4.59 5.17 -13.42
C PHE A 120 5.33 5.90 -12.30
N GLY A 121 5.04 7.19 -12.08
CA GLY A 121 5.55 7.94 -10.94
C GLY A 121 5.08 7.35 -9.61
N GLU A 122 3.82 6.98 -9.52
CA GLU A 122 3.25 6.32 -8.33
C GLU A 122 3.76 4.90 -8.14
N ALA A 123 3.94 4.12 -9.22
CA ALA A 123 4.56 2.80 -9.16
C ALA A 123 6.01 2.87 -8.64
N ALA A 124 6.79 3.84 -9.12
CA ALA A 124 8.12 4.10 -8.61
C ALA A 124 8.11 4.52 -7.13
N GLY A 125 7.19 5.42 -6.75
CA GLY A 125 6.97 5.83 -5.36
C GLY A 125 6.57 4.67 -4.45
N PHE A 126 5.70 3.78 -4.93
CA PHE A 126 5.30 2.56 -4.22
C PHE A 126 6.51 1.64 -3.96
N LEU A 127 7.33 1.39 -4.98
CA LEU A 127 8.53 0.56 -4.85
C LEU A 127 9.56 1.18 -3.88
N GLN A 128 9.76 2.49 -3.94
CA GLN A 128 10.64 3.19 -2.99
C GLN A 128 10.10 3.13 -1.55
N SER A 129 8.80 3.29 -1.37
CA SER A 129 8.14 3.17 -0.06
C SER A 129 8.21 1.74 0.47
N ALA A 130 8.10 0.73 -0.40
CA ALA A 130 8.29 -0.67 -0.06
C ALA A 130 9.72 -0.95 0.44
N ARG A 131 10.74 -0.38 -0.19
CA ARG A 131 12.14 -0.41 0.30
C ARG A 131 12.26 0.21 1.69
N GLY A 132 11.65 1.38 1.88
CA GLY A 132 11.61 2.06 3.18
C GLY A 132 10.97 1.21 4.26
N LEU A 133 9.87 0.52 3.94
CA LEU A 133 9.18 -0.38 4.86
C LEU A 133 10.03 -1.61 5.23
N LEU A 134 10.73 -2.22 4.28
CA LEU A 134 11.65 -3.33 4.57
C LEU A 134 12.79 -2.91 5.51
N LYS A 135 13.37 -1.72 5.30
CA LYS A 135 14.38 -1.15 6.21
C LYS A 135 13.81 -0.84 7.61
N ALA A 136 12.60 -0.29 7.66
CA ALA A 136 11.91 -0.05 8.92
C ALA A 136 11.60 -1.37 9.67
N GLN A 137 11.28 -2.44 8.93
CA GLN A 137 11.08 -3.78 9.49
C GLN A 137 12.37 -4.33 10.11
N LEU A 138 13.51 -4.20 9.43
CA LEU A 138 14.80 -4.62 9.96
C LEU A 138 15.14 -3.85 11.24
N ALA A 139 15.02 -2.53 11.22
CA ALA A 139 15.23 -1.68 12.40
C ALA A 139 14.27 -1.99 13.56
N PHE A 140 13.05 -2.46 13.24
CA PHE A 140 12.10 -2.90 14.27
C PHE A 140 12.51 -4.25 14.88
N VAL A 141 13.00 -5.21 14.08
CA VAL A 141 13.50 -6.50 14.58
C VAL A 141 14.72 -6.28 15.48
N GLU A 142 15.63 -5.39 15.11
CA GLU A 142 16.76 -4.97 15.92
C GLU A 142 16.29 -4.36 17.27
N ALA A 143 15.32 -3.47 17.24
CA ALA A 143 14.75 -2.90 18.46
C ALA A 143 13.99 -3.94 19.32
N LEU A 144 13.44 -4.99 18.69
CA LEU A 144 12.79 -6.09 19.38
C LEU A 144 13.79 -6.94 20.16
N GLU A 145 15.01 -7.13 19.63
CA GLU A 145 16.12 -7.80 20.28
C GLU A 145 16.51 -7.13 21.61
N HIS A 146 16.58 -5.79 21.60
CA HIS A 146 16.94 -4.99 22.77
C HIS A 146 15.76 -4.72 23.70
N SER A 147 14.52 -5.08 23.28
CA SER A 147 13.34 -4.84 24.11
C SER A 147 13.17 -5.95 25.15
N GLU A 148 13.13 -5.58 26.41
CA GLU A 148 12.75 -6.49 27.50
C GLU A 148 11.29 -6.91 27.32
N MET A 149 11.08 -8.13 26.86
CA MET A 149 9.74 -8.70 26.70
C MET A 149 9.15 -9.12 28.04
N CYS A 150 10.02 -9.49 28.99
CA CYS A 150 9.73 -9.79 30.37
C CYS A 150 10.36 -8.68 31.21
N ASP A 151 9.58 -7.74 31.69
CA ASP A 151 10.05 -6.68 32.58
C ASP A 151 10.47 -7.29 33.93
N PRO A 152 11.76 -7.35 34.28
CA PRO A 152 12.20 -7.88 35.54
C PRO A 152 12.12 -6.82 36.66
N SER A 153 11.06 -6.01 36.69
CA SER A 153 10.79 -5.22 37.86
C SER A 153 10.24 -6.11 38.99
N VAL A 154 11.08 -7.05 39.46
CA VAL A 154 10.94 -7.55 40.82
C VAL A 154 11.63 -6.54 41.68
N PRO A 155 10.96 -5.93 42.68
CA PRO A 155 11.69 -5.34 43.77
C PRO A 155 12.52 -6.49 44.37
N LYS A 156 13.83 -6.39 44.32
CA LYS A 156 14.67 -7.25 45.14
C LYS A 156 14.13 -7.10 46.55
N ALA A 157 13.60 -8.21 47.09
CA ALA A 157 13.19 -8.26 48.47
C ALA A 157 14.40 -7.78 49.28
N SER A 158 14.15 -6.72 50.03
CA SER A 158 15.07 -6.09 50.95
C SER A 158 15.83 -7.09 51.81
N SER A 159 17.03 -7.34 51.43
CA SER A 159 18.11 -7.72 52.37
C SER A 159 19.44 -7.52 51.66
N GLU A 160 20.04 -6.43 51.95
CA GLU A 160 21.44 -6.00 51.93
C GLU A 160 21.59 -4.58 51.37
N LEU A 161 21.49 -3.65 52.28
CA LEU A 161 22.35 -2.50 52.57
C LEU A 161 22.83 -1.56 51.44
N GLU A 162 22.23 -0.40 51.39
CA GLU A 162 22.71 1.01 51.43
C GLU A 162 23.74 1.51 50.39
N ASP A 163 24.34 0.75 49.46
CA ASP A 163 25.35 1.32 48.57
C ASP A 163 24.92 1.41 47.06
N ASP A 164 23.73 0.95 46.70
CA ASP A 164 23.34 0.81 45.29
C ASP A 164 22.28 1.80 44.77
N ALA A 165 21.97 2.88 45.45
CA ALA A 165 20.95 3.86 44.99
C ALA A 165 21.34 4.55 43.66
N ASN A 166 22.63 4.70 43.40
CA ASN A 166 23.15 5.30 42.16
C ASN A 166 23.15 4.34 40.98
N ALA A 167 23.29 3.04 41.21
CA ALA A 167 23.26 2.00 40.19
C ALA A 167 21.81 1.70 39.70
N GLN A 168 20.81 1.85 40.56
CA GLN A 168 19.40 1.65 40.23
C GLN A 168 18.87 2.77 39.35
N GLY A 169 19.23 4.03 39.57
CA GLY A 169 18.83 5.16 38.72
C GLY A 169 19.33 5.03 37.28
N HIS A 170 20.58 4.59 37.09
CA HIS A 170 21.17 4.42 35.77
C HIS A 170 20.51 3.26 34.98
N ASN A 171 20.14 2.19 35.63
CA ASN A 171 19.44 1.05 35.04
C ASN A 171 18.01 1.40 34.61
N ASP A 172 17.32 2.27 35.34
CA ASP A 172 15.96 2.67 35.01
C ASP A 172 15.92 3.66 33.84
N GLU A 173 16.90 4.54 33.72
CA GLU A 173 17.07 5.43 32.56
C GLU A 173 17.37 4.63 31.28
N GLU A 174 18.25 3.66 31.34
CA GLU A 174 18.58 2.78 30.20
C GLU A 174 17.35 1.99 29.75
N ARG A 175 16.55 1.47 30.68
CA ARG A 175 15.29 0.79 30.38
C ARG A 175 14.27 1.71 29.74
N ALA A 176 14.13 2.93 30.26
CA ALA A 176 13.23 3.94 29.67
C ALA A 176 13.64 4.29 28.24
N GLN A 177 14.94 4.43 28.00
CA GLN A 177 15.48 4.72 26.67
C GLN A 177 15.24 3.55 25.68
N LYS A 178 15.42 2.30 26.09
CA LYS A 178 15.12 1.10 25.28
C LYS A 178 13.62 1.01 24.93
N ARG A 179 12.74 1.33 25.88
CA ARG A 179 11.28 1.39 25.64
C ARG A 179 10.92 2.49 24.64
N LEU A 180 11.53 3.66 24.74
CA LEU A 180 11.33 4.77 23.82
C LEU A 180 11.80 4.40 22.39
N MET A 181 12.99 3.83 22.26
CA MET A 181 13.51 3.34 20.96
C MET A 181 12.55 2.32 20.33
N TYR A 182 12.07 1.34 21.07
CA TYR A 182 11.12 0.37 20.56
C TYR A 182 9.83 1.03 20.08
N ALA A 183 9.26 1.96 20.87
CA ALA A 183 8.04 2.67 20.49
C ALA A 183 8.24 3.52 19.21
N GLN A 184 9.38 4.21 19.09
CA GLN A 184 9.72 4.98 17.91
C GLN A 184 9.87 4.09 16.64
N LYS A 185 10.56 2.96 16.74
CA LYS A 185 10.73 2.03 15.62
C LYS A 185 9.41 1.37 15.22
N ALA A 186 8.56 1.01 16.17
CA ALA A 186 7.21 0.51 15.91
C ALA A 186 6.32 1.57 15.22
N ALA A 187 6.38 2.83 15.67
CA ALA A 187 5.66 3.94 15.03
C ALA A 187 6.17 4.21 13.60
N ALA A 188 7.49 4.19 13.39
CA ALA A 188 8.10 4.34 12.07
C ALA A 188 7.66 3.23 11.10
N LEU A 189 7.60 1.98 11.56
CA LEU A 189 7.11 0.84 10.77
C LEU A 189 5.64 1.02 10.38
N LYS A 190 4.77 1.44 11.31
CA LYS A 190 3.36 1.72 11.03
C LYS A 190 3.20 2.88 10.05
N ALA A 191 3.97 3.96 10.20
CA ALA A 191 3.94 5.09 9.28
C ALA A 191 4.40 4.71 7.87
N ALA A 192 5.47 3.92 7.74
CA ALA A 192 5.94 3.41 6.45
C ALA A 192 4.88 2.53 5.78
N SER A 193 4.20 1.66 6.54
CA SER A 193 3.11 0.83 6.03
C SER A 193 1.92 1.66 5.54
N ALA A 194 1.51 2.69 6.28
CA ALA A 194 0.45 3.60 5.88
C ALA A 194 0.79 4.33 4.57
N GLY A 195 2.07 4.70 4.38
CA GLY A 195 2.57 5.28 3.12
C GLY A 195 2.40 4.34 1.92
N VAL A 196 2.78 3.08 2.08
CA VAL A 196 2.62 2.04 1.03
C VAL A 196 1.14 1.82 0.69
N LEU A 197 0.27 1.73 1.71
CA LEU A 197 -1.18 1.56 1.51
C LEU A 197 -1.80 2.76 0.79
N GLY A 198 -1.42 3.99 1.16
CA GLY A 198 -1.90 5.21 0.51
C GLY A 198 -1.54 5.27 -0.98
N LEU A 199 -0.30 4.91 -1.33
CA LEU A 199 0.13 4.83 -2.73
C LEU A 199 -0.56 3.71 -3.50
N SER A 200 -0.85 2.58 -2.86
CA SER A 200 -1.60 1.49 -3.48
C SER A 200 -3.02 1.90 -3.86
N GLY A 201 -3.69 2.73 -3.03
CA GLY A 201 -4.99 3.30 -3.36
C GLY A 201 -4.94 4.15 -4.63
N LYS A 202 -3.97 5.06 -4.74
CA LYS A 202 -3.76 5.90 -5.93
C LYS A 202 -3.48 5.07 -7.17
N LEU A 203 -2.54 4.10 -7.08
CA LEU A 203 -2.24 3.18 -8.18
C LEU A 203 -3.48 2.45 -8.71
N ARG A 204 -4.38 2.06 -7.81
CA ARG A 204 -5.64 1.39 -8.17
C ARG A 204 -6.54 2.31 -8.98
N ASP A 205 -6.64 3.57 -8.58
CA ASP A 205 -7.51 4.54 -9.24
C ASP A 205 -6.91 4.94 -10.61
N ASP A 206 -5.60 5.13 -10.69
CA ASP A 206 -4.93 5.62 -11.90
C ASP A 206 -4.68 4.54 -12.97
N VAL A 207 -4.57 3.26 -12.59
CA VAL A 207 -4.36 2.18 -13.56
C VAL A 207 -5.47 2.11 -14.61
N VAL A 208 -6.70 2.44 -14.24
CA VAL A 208 -7.86 2.42 -15.14
C VAL A 208 -7.70 3.45 -16.25
N PHE A 209 -7.26 4.66 -15.90
CA PHE A 209 -7.01 5.75 -16.85
C PHE A 209 -5.75 5.48 -17.68
N ALA A 210 -4.66 5.06 -17.05
CA ALA A 210 -3.40 4.75 -17.73
C ALA A 210 -3.53 3.65 -18.80
N ARG A 211 -4.43 2.68 -18.61
CA ARG A 211 -4.70 1.61 -19.58
C ARG A 211 -5.49 2.07 -20.81
N ARG A 212 -6.28 3.13 -20.67
CA ARG A 212 -7.19 3.65 -21.72
C ARG A 212 -6.61 4.78 -22.52
N GLU A 213 -5.56 5.39 -22.03
CA GLU A 213 -4.91 6.53 -22.65
C GLU A 213 -4.20 6.12 -23.95
N VAL A 214 -4.40 6.95 -24.98
CA VAL A 214 -3.57 6.93 -26.20
C VAL A 214 -2.25 7.63 -25.85
N ALA A 215 -1.17 6.91 -25.86
CA ALA A 215 0.11 7.47 -25.44
C ALA A 215 1.27 6.97 -26.31
N TYR A 216 2.34 7.75 -26.33
CA TYR A 216 3.60 7.37 -26.93
C TYR A 216 4.56 6.87 -25.84
N GLY A 217 5.00 5.63 -25.94
CA GLY A 217 5.86 5.03 -24.90
C GLY A 217 6.19 3.57 -25.15
N ASN A 218 6.75 2.92 -24.13
CA ASN A 218 7.34 1.58 -24.24
C ASN A 218 6.35 0.48 -23.82
N LEU A 219 5.73 0.61 -22.62
CA LEU A 219 4.85 -0.41 -22.05
C LEU A 219 3.43 -0.30 -22.59
N GLY A 220 2.85 -1.40 -23.02
CA GLY A 220 1.48 -1.48 -23.52
C GLY A 220 0.41 -1.45 -22.41
N SER A 221 -0.85 -1.36 -22.80
CA SER A 221 -1.99 -1.41 -21.86
C SER A 221 -2.05 -2.72 -21.06
N SER A 222 -1.67 -3.86 -21.67
CA SER A 222 -1.55 -5.15 -20.98
C SER A 222 -0.39 -5.19 -20.00
N ASP A 223 0.73 -4.53 -20.35
CA ASP A 223 1.93 -4.52 -19.50
C ASP A 223 1.71 -3.67 -18.24
N ILE A 224 0.95 -2.56 -18.36
CA ILE A 224 0.54 -1.74 -17.23
C ILE A 224 -0.36 -2.54 -16.26
N HIS A 225 -1.29 -3.32 -16.81
CA HIS A 225 -2.15 -4.16 -15.98
C HIS A 225 -1.35 -5.24 -15.25
N GLU A 226 -0.43 -5.91 -15.94
CA GLU A 226 0.44 -6.93 -15.37
C GLU A 226 1.36 -6.33 -14.30
N LEU A 227 1.95 -5.16 -14.57
CA LEU A 227 2.74 -4.43 -13.59
C LEU A 227 1.92 -4.12 -12.32
N TYR A 228 0.70 -3.60 -12.49
CA TYR A 228 -0.19 -3.33 -11.37
C TYR A 228 -0.52 -4.60 -10.56
N ARG A 229 -0.81 -5.71 -11.25
CA ARG A 229 -1.08 -7.01 -10.61
C ARG A 229 0.10 -7.48 -9.76
N LEU A 230 1.31 -7.37 -10.28
CA LEU A 230 2.54 -7.75 -9.57
C LEU A 230 2.82 -6.84 -8.38
N LEU A 231 2.62 -5.52 -8.51
CA LEU A 231 2.72 -4.58 -7.39
C LEU A 231 1.71 -4.90 -6.29
N ARG A 232 0.47 -5.26 -6.66
CA ARG A 232 -0.56 -5.69 -5.71
C ARG A 232 -0.19 -6.99 -4.98
N ASN A 233 0.48 -7.93 -5.66
CA ASN A 233 0.97 -9.16 -5.02
C ASN A 233 2.02 -8.89 -3.93
N ILE A 234 2.81 -7.82 -4.07
CA ILE A 234 3.75 -7.37 -3.05
C ILE A 234 3.03 -6.69 -1.88
N LEU A 235 1.93 -5.99 -2.15
CA LEU A 235 1.23 -5.18 -1.15
C LEU A 235 0.77 -5.98 0.07
N LEU A 236 0.10 -7.12 -0.15
CA LEU A 236 -0.46 -7.93 0.94
C LEU A 236 0.60 -8.40 1.93
N PRO A 237 1.67 -9.10 1.53
CA PRO A 237 2.67 -9.56 2.47
C PRO A 237 3.47 -8.41 3.08
N ILE A 238 3.75 -7.34 2.33
CA ILE A 238 4.53 -6.22 2.86
C ILE A 238 3.73 -5.39 3.86
N SER A 239 2.43 -5.16 3.65
CA SER A 239 1.57 -4.48 4.62
C SER A 239 1.35 -5.32 5.89
N SER A 240 1.33 -6.64 5.74
CA SER A 240 1.20 -7.56 6.87
C SER A 240 2.44 -7.56 7.78
N LEU A 241 3.62 -7.15 7.29
CA LEU A 241 4.80 -6.96 8.13
C LEU A 241 4.58 -5.92 9.24
N SER A 242 3.77 -4.88 9.00
CA SER A 242 3.46 -3.88 10.03
C SER A 242 2.59 -4.43 11.16
N THR A 243 1.78 -5.45 10.89
CA THR A 243 0.92 -6.08 11.92
C THR A 243 1.74 -6.83 12.97
N VAL A 244 3.00 -7.17 12.66
CA VAL A 244 3.94 -7.81 13.59
C VAL A 244 4.16 -6.93 14.82
N ALA A 245 4.26 -5.60 14.63
CA ALA A 245 4.39 -4.66 15.74
C ALA A 245 3.18 -4.73 16.69
N ASP A 246 1.97 -4.79 16.14
CA ASP A 246 0.73 -4.89 16.93
C ASP A 246 0.62 -6.25 17.64
N ILE A 247 1.03 -7.33 16.98
CA ILE A 247 1.04 -8.68 17.57
C ILE A 247 2.05 -8.73 18.71
N SER A 248 3.24 -8.19 18.53
CA SER A 248 4.29 -8.16 19.57
C SER A 248 3.86 -7.33 20.77
N GLU A 249 3.18 -6.19 20.57
CA GLU A 249 2.63 -5.37 21.63
C GLU A 249 1.49 -6.09 22.39
N ARG A 250 0.59 -6.77 21.69
CA ARG A 250 -0.46 -7.60 22.31
C ARG A 250 0.13 -8.75 23.13
N LEU A 251 1.20 -9.38 22.65
CA LEU A 251 1.89 -10.41 23.40
C LEU A 251 2.50 -9.85 24.69
N LYS A 252 3.16 -8.69 24.62
CA LYS A 252 3.68 -8.00 25.83
C LYS A 252 2.58 -7.67 26.82
N ASN A 253 1.45 -7.16 26.36
CA ASN A 253 0.34 -6.79 27.23
C ASN A 253 -0.33 -8.02 27.89
N ARG A 254 -0.47 -9.13 27.17
CA ARG A 254 -0.91 -10.42 27.74
C ARG A 254 0.05 -10.91 28.80
N TYR A 255 1.34 -10.85 28.52
CA TYR A 255 2.38 -11.24 29.46
C TYR A 255 2.29 -10.46 30.79
N ARG A 256 2.08 -9.15 30.68
CA ARG A 256 1.88 -8.28 31.85
C ARG A 256 0.59 -8.60 32.61
N ALA A 257 -0.49 -8.87 31.90
CA ALA A 257 -1.78 -9.21 32.50
C ALA A 257 -1.73 -10.58 33.20
N ASP A 258 -1.14 -11.60 32.59
CA ASP A 258 -0.97 -12.93 33.17
C ASP A 258 -0.07 -12.88 34.41
N ARG A 259 0.98 -12.03 34.38
CA ARG A 259 1.85 -11.79 35.53
C ARG A 259 1.08 -11.19 36.70
N ARG A 260 0.29 -10.12 36.49
CA ARG A 260 -0.51 -9.50 37.56
C ARG A 260 -1.47 -10.50 38.18
N ARG A 261 -2.17 -11.31 37.39
CA ARG A 261 -3.05 -12.36 37.88
C ARG A 261 -2.33 -13.40 38.70
N PHE A 262 -1.09 -13.72 38.35
CA PHE A 262 -0.26 -14.66 39.08
C PHE A 262 0.25 -14.06 40.40
N GLU A 263 0.63 -12.80 40.40
CA GLU A 263 1.03 -12.04 41.62
C GLU A 263 -0.16 -11.85 42.58
N GLU A 264 -1.36 -11.65 42.08
CA GLU A 264 -2.61 -11.53 42.86
C GLU A 264 -3.09 -12.86 43.44
N ALA A 265 -2.77 -13.99 42.78
CA ALA A 265 -3.21 -15.34 43.20
C ALA A 265 -2.27 -15.98 44.25
N GLN A 266 -1.37 -15.22 44.86
CA GLN A 266 -0.31 -15.74 45.71
C GLN A 266 -0.74 -16.65 46.85
N CYS A 267 -0.09 -17.86 46.88
CA CYS A 267 0.22 -18.62 48.10
C CYS A 267 1.59 -18.16 48.66
N PRO A 268 1.71 -17.98 50.00
CA PRO A 268 2.83 -17.30 50.62
C PRO A 268 4.08 -18.17 50.86
N GLU A 269 4.53 -18.97 49.91
CA GLU A 269 5.76 -19.76 50.08
C GLU A 269 6.94 -19.15 49.31
N ALA A 270 7.88 -18.55 50.06
CA ALA A 270 9.08 -17.83 49.57
C ALA A 270 9.95 -18.64 48.57
N ARG A 271 9.92 -19.96 48.58
CA ARG A 271 10.63 -20.83 47.63
C ARG A 271 10.10 -20.75 46.20
N SER A 272 8.85 -20.36 46.03
CA SER A 272 8.25 -20.21 44.71
C SER A 272 8.74 -18.97 43.93
N VAL A 273 9.19 -17.92 44.64
CA VAL A 273 9.60 -16.65 44.05
C VAL A 273 10.99 -16.78 43.36
N GLU A 274 11.93 -17.46 43.98
CA GLU A 274 13.30 -17.65 43.44
C GLU A 274 13.30 -18.58 42.23
N PHE A 275 12.53 -19.65 42.27
CA PHE A 275 12.33 -20.57 41.17
C PHE A 275 11.70 -19.87 39.93
N THR A 276 10.68 -19.03 40.16
CA THR A 276 10.01 -18.25 39.07
C THR A 276 10.92 -17.16 38.49
N ALA A 277 11.83 -16.57 39.27
CA ALA A 277 12.81 -15.60 38.78
C ALA A 277 13.84 -16.22 37.83
N LYS A 278 14.37 -17.39 38.21
CA LYS A 278 15.35 -18.14 37.39
C LYS A 278 14.71 -18.64 36.08
N GLU A 279 13.49 -19.14 36.13
CA GLU A 279 12.75 -19.55 34.92
C GLU A 279 12.48 -18.40 33.98
N ARG A 280 12.12 -17.19 34.49
CA ARG A 280 11.94 -15.99 33.70
C ARG A 280 13.20 -15.54 32.98
N ALA A 281 14.33 -15.56 33.70
CA ALA A 281 15.63 -15.23 33.11
C ALA A 281 15.95 -16.18 31.93
N ASN A 282 15.69 -17.48 32.09
CA ASN A 282 15.85 -18.43 31.01
C ASN A 282 14.92 -18.21 29.83
N GLU A 283 13.63 -17.92 30.08
CA GLU A 283 12.67 -17.58 29.01
C GLU A 283 13.06 -16.32 28.23
N GLU A 284 13.63 -15.32 28.90
CA GLU A 284 14.13 -14.10 28.25
C GLU A 284 15.37 -14.37 27.41
N LEU A 285 16.27 -15.19 27.92
CA LEU A 285 17.49 -15.59 27.22
C LEU A 285 17.15 -16.39 25.95
N GLU A 286 16.21 -17.32 26.04
CA GLU A 286 15.69 -18.07 24.90
C GLU A 286 15.03 -17.15 23.85
N TRP A 287 14.28 -16.14 24.31
CA TRP A 287 13.67 -15.17 23.41
C TRP A 287 14.70 -14.33 22.67
N ARG A 288 15.71 -13.85 23.38
CA ARG A 288 16.81 -13.09 22.78
C ARG A 288 17.56 -13.89 21.74
N GLN A 289 17.87 -15.14 22.03
CA GLN A 289 18.52 -16.03 21.05
C GLN A 289 17.68 -16.19 19.79
N LEU A 290 16.37 -16.42 19.93
CA LEU A 290 15.46 -16.56 18.79
C LEU A 290 15.39 -15.30 17.94
N ILE A 291 15.35 -14.11 18.55
CA ILE A 291 15.34 -12.85 17.81
C ILE A 291 16.68 -12.56 17.14
N LEU A 292 17.81 -12.86 17.79
CA LEU A 292 19.14 -12.77 17.21
C LEU A 292 19.27 -13.64 15.95
N GLU A 293 18.83 -14.89 16.02
CA GLU A 293 18.83 -15.80 14.87
C GLU A 293 17.91 -15.31 13.76
N LEU A 294 16.76 -14.73 14.12
CA LEU A 294 15.84 -14.12 13.18
C LEU A 294 16.48 -12.91 12.50
N HIS A 295 17.08 -11.99 13.26
CA HIS A 295 17.75 -10.80 12.74
C HIS A 295 18.88 -11.17 11.79
N ALA A 296 19.76 -12.08 12.20
CA ALA A 296 20.87 -12.58 11.38
C ALA A 296 20.40 -13.22 10.06
N SER A 297 19.17 -13.76 10.02
CA SER A 297 18.60 -14.33 8.80
C SER A 297 17.84 -13.32 7.94
N PHE A 298 17.29 -12.27 8.53
CA PHE A 298 16.50 -11.25 7.84
C PHE A 298 17.38 -10.25 7.12
N GLU A 299 18.46 -9.82 7.75
CA GLU A 299 19.35 -8.78 7.22
C GLU A 299 19.81 -9.08 5.79
N PRO A 300 20.44 -10.25 5.48
CA PRO A 300 20.91 -10.52 4.13
C PRO A 300 19.76 -10.57 3.11
N VAL A 301 18.61 -11.12 3.48
CA VAL A 301 17.45 -11.23 2.58
C VAL A 301 16.87 -9.86 2.29
N ILE A 302 16.73 -9.00 3.31
CA ILE A 302 16.22 -7.63 3.12
C ILE A 302 17.18 -6.82 2.26
N GLN A 303 18.50 -6.97 2.41
CA GLN A 303 19.49 -6.32 1.56
C GLN A 303 19.35 -6.76 0.10
N VAL A 304 19.24 -8.05 -0.17
CA VAL A 304 19.05 -8.59 -1.52
C VAL A 304 17.70 -8.15 -2.11
N LEU A 305 16.65 -8.05 -1.31
CA LEU A 305 15.35 -7.51 -1.75
C LEU A 305 15.42 -6.02 -2.06
N ASP A 306 16.14 -5.23 -1.27
CA ASP A 306 16.39 -3.81 -1.54
C ASP A 306 17.11 -3.62 -2.88
N GLU A 307 18.12 -4.44 -3.15
CA GLU A 307 18.82 -4.48 -4.44
C GLU A 307 17.89 -4.95 -5.57
N GLY A 308 17.01 -5.93 -5.32
CA GLY A 308 16.02 -6.41 -6.28
C GLY A 308 15.02 -5.33 -6.69
N VAL A 309 14.51 -4.57 -5.74
CA VAL A 309 13.62 -3.45 -6.04
C VAL A 309 14.38 -2.34 -6.78
N LEU A 310 15.64 -2.07 -6.42
CA LEU A 310 16.48 -1.12 -7.16
C LEU A 310 16.70 -1.59 -8.61
N HIS A 311 16.95 -2.88 -8.81
CA HIS A 311 17.07 -3.48 -10.14
C HIS A 311 15.81 -3.24 -10.99
N ILE A 312 14.61 -3.44 -10.44
CA ILE A 312 13.33 -3.17 -11.11
C ILE A 312 13.24 -1.68 -11.50
N LEU A 313 13.57 -0.77 -10.57
CA LEU A 313 13.53 0.67 -10.82
C LEU A 313 14.45 1.09 -11.95
N ILE A 314 15.62 0.48 -12.06
CA ILE A 314 16.61 0.74 -13.14
C ILE A 314 16.10 0.17 -14.47
N LEU A 315 15.60 -1.08 -14.49
CA LEU A 315 15.14 -1.74 -15.71
C LEU A 315 13.90 -1.06 -16.32
N LEU A 316 12.98 -0.61 -15.47
CA LEU A 316 11.79 0.13 -15.91
C LEU A 316 12.05 1.61 -16.19
N GLY A 317 13.30 2.08 -16.03
CA GLY A 317 13.69 3.46 -16.32
C GLY A 317 13.22 4.47 -15.28
N PHE A 318 12.85 4.05 -14.07
CA PHE A 318 12.42 4.92 -12.97
C PHE A 318 13.61 5.46 -12.15
N ALA A 319 14.77 4.80 -12.23
CA ALA A 319 16.00 5.24 -11.61
C ALA A 319 17.14 5.22 -12.62
N PRO A 320 18.11 6.17 -12.54
CA PRO A 320 19.29 6.16 -13.39
C PRO A 320 20.15 4.93 -13.05
N LYS A 321 20.75 4.30 -14.07
CA LYS A 321 21.78 3.28 -13.82
C LYS A 321 22.90 3.92 -13.01
N SER A 322 23.20 3.37 -11.84
CA SER A 322 24.33 3.77 -11.04
C SER A 322 25.59 3.59 -11.90
N LYS A 323 26.31 4.68 -12.17
CA LYS A 323 27.67 4.56 -12.68
C LYS A 323 28.41 3.72 -11.64
N LYS A 324 29.03 2.60 -12.06
CA LYS A 324 29.80 1.70 -11.20
C LYS A 324 30.52 2.48 -10.12
N PRO A 325 30.39 2.14 -8.83
CA PRO A 325 31.32 2.67 -7.86
C PRO A 325 32.72 2.23 -8.32
N VAL A 326 33.52 3.18 -8.71
CA VAL A 326 34.96 2.95 -8.90
C VAL A 326 35.43 2.39 -7.58
N SER A 327 35.82 1.13 -7.58
CA SER A 327 36.45 0.48 -6.43
C SER A 327 37.77 1.21 -6.15
N SER A 328 37.69 2.30 -5.42
CA SER A 328 38.83 2.99 -4.86
C SER A 328 39.20 2.33 -3.56
N SER A 329 39.94 1.25 -3.66
CA SER A 329 40.82 0.81 -2.57
C SER A 329 41.96 0.00 -3.19
N LYS A 330 42.81 0.66 -3.99
CA LYS A 330 44.18 0.22 -4.11
C LYS A 330 44.93 0.76 -2.90
N VAL A 331 44.86 0.06 -1.80
CA VAL A 331 45.94 0.13 -0.81
C VAL A 331 47.08 -0.67 -1.41
N ALA A 332 48.08 0.05 -1.88
CA ALA A 332 49.36 -0.52 -2.25
C ALA A 332 50.03 -1.10 -0.98
N VAL A 333 50.08 -2.38 -0.89
CA VAL A 333 51.06 -3.09 -0.04
C VAL A 333 51.96 -3.88 -0.97
N ASN A 334 53.19 -3.40 -1.06
CA ASN A 334 54.30 -4.12 -1.67
C ASN A 334 54.59 -5.41 -0.90
N GLY A 335 54.84 -6.47 -1.64
CA GLY A 335 55.78 -7.49 -1.20
C GLY A 335 55.27 -8.91 -1.13
N SER A 336 55.74 -9.69 -2.09
CA SER A 336 56.24 -11.07 -1.96
C SER A 336 55.31 -12.26 -2.06
N ALA A 337 55.65 -13.06 -3.05
CA ALA A 337 55.60 -14.51 -3.16
C ALA A 337 54.26 -15.22 -3.47
N ALA A 338 54.32 -15.81 -4.65
CA ALA A 338 53.37 -16.78 -5.19
C ALA A 338 53.05 -17.94 -4.26
N ILE A 339 51.77 -18.19 -4.05
CA ILE A 339 51.20 -19.53 -3.88
C ILE A 339 49.94 -19.53 -4.73
N GLU A 340 49.98 -20.25 -5.84
CA GLU A 340 48.83 -20.62 -6.64
C GLU A 340 48.02 -21.63 -5.81
N GLU A 341 46.98 -21.17 -5.12
CA GLU A 341 45.91 -22.02 -4.68
C GLU A 341 44.70 -21.74 -5.59
N ASP A 342 44.21 -22.79 -6.23
CA ASP A 342 42.96 -22.85 -7.00
C ASP A 342 41.81 -22.34 -6.17
N VAL A 343 41.54 -21.03 -6.20
CA VAL A 343 40.32 -20.46 -5.72
C VAL A 343 39.28 -20.58 -6.83
N GLU A 344 38.42 -21.59 -6.67
CA GLU A 344 37.15 -21.72 -7.35
C GLU A 344 36.55 -20.33 -7.61
N LYS A 345 36.40 -19.94 -8.87
CA LYS A 345 35.88 -18.66 -9.31
C LYS A 345 34.49 -18.43 -8.71
N GLY A 346 34.42 -17.84 -7.53
CA GLY A 346 33.20 -17.30 -6.99
C GLY A 346 32.64 -16.28 -7.97
N ALA A 347 31.56 -16.64 -8.65
CA ALA A 347 30.88 -15.74 -9.60
C ALA A 347 30.60 -14.40 -8.88
N ALA A 348 31.18 -13.32 -9.40
CA ALA A 348 31.01 -11.99 -8.82
C ALA A 348 29.50 -11.69 -8.69
N LYS A 349 29.07 -11.20 -7.52
CA LYS A 349 27.69 -10.82 -7.26
C LYS A 349 27.20 -9.86 -8.36
N PRO A 350 26.13 -10.18 -9.09
CA PRO A 350 25.62 -9.30 -10.16
C PRO A 350 25.12 -7.99 -9.54
N VAL A 351 25.43 -6.88 -10.22
CA VAL A 351 25.02 -5.54 -9.78
C VAL A 351 23.58 -5.26 -10.25
N PRO A 352 22.74 -4.54 -9.46
CA PRO A 352 21.43 -4.13 -9.91
C PRO A 352 21.47 -3.41 -11.26
N GLY A 353 20.69 -3.88 -12.24
CA GLY A 353 20.69 -3.38 -13.62
C GLY A 353 21.46 -4.26 -14.61
N ASP A 354 22.14 -5.31 -14.17
CA ASP A 354 22.83 -6.26 -15.05
C ASP A 354 21.94 -7.49 -15.33
N THR A 355 22.20 -8.16 -16.46
CA THR A 355 21.51 -9.39 -16.84
C THR A 355 21.83 -10.53 -15.87
N GLY A 356 20.83 -11.36 -15.54
CA GLY A 356 21.01 -12.52 -14.64
C GLY A 356 20.84 -12.20 -13.14
N PHE A 357 20.47 -10.97 -12.80
CA PHE A 357 20.17 -10.61 -11.42
C PHE A 357 18.96 -11.40 -10.88
N GLY A 358 17.96 -11.66 -11.71
CA GLY A 358 16.79 -12.49 -11.35
C GLY A 358 17.16 -13.90 -10.92
N ASP A 359 18.11 -14.54 -11.59
CA ASP A 359 18.59 -15.87 -11.21
C ASP A 359 19.43 -15.87 -9.93
N PHE A 360 20.17 -14.79 -9.68
CA PHE A 360 20.85 -14.58 -8.42
C PHE A 360 19.85 -14.42 -7.27
N LEU A 361 18.85 -13.56 -7.44
CA LEU A 361 17.78 -13.35 -6.46
C LEU A 361 17.02 -14.64 -6.15
N ASP A 362 16.72 -15.46 -7.16
CA ASP A 362 16.04 -16.74 -6.98
C ASP A 362 16.90 -17.71 -6.13
N ARG A 363 18.21 -17.79 -6.38
CA ARG A 363 19.13 -18.62 -5.58
C ARG A 363 19.14 -18.18 -4.12
N GLU A 364 19.27 -16.89 -3.85
CA GLU A 364 19.27 -16.35 -2.49
C GLU A 364 17.94 -16.65 -1.76
N ILE A 365 16.80 -16.53 -2.44
CA ILE A 365 15.49 -16.88 -1.87
C ILE A 365 15.38 -18.38 -1.58
N GLN A 366 15.89 -19.23 -2.46
CA GLN A 366 15.90 -20.69 -2.24
C GLN A 366 16.81 -21.08 -1.07
N ASP A 367 17.95 -20.43 -0.93
CA ASP A 367 18.87 -20.69 0.18
C ASP A 367 18.30 -20.21 1.51
N PHE A 368 17.64 -19.07 1.53
CA PHE A 368 16.87 -18.61 2.70
C PHE A 368 15.81 -19.66 3.10
N ARG A 369 15.06 -20.19 2.14
CA ARG A 369 14.06 -21.23 2.37
C ARG A 369 14.66 -22.51 2.95
N LYS A 370 15.81 -22.96 2.43
CA LYS A 370 16.53 -24.14 2.93
C LYS A 370 17.02 -23.93 4.36
N GLN A 371 17.64 -22.78 4.62
CA GLN A 371 18.14 -22.41 5.96
C GLN A 371 17.00 -22.32 6.98
N ARG A 372 15.87 -21.69 6.60
CA ARG A 372 14.66 -21.66 7.42
C ARG A 372 14.19 -23.07 7.80
N THR A 373 14.06 -23.95 6.80
CA THR A 373 13.60 -25.32 7.04
C THR A 373 14.57 -26.10 7.94
N LYS A 374 15.87 -25.90 7.77
CA LYS A 374 16.90 -26.52 8.63
C LYS A 374 16.79 -26.03 10.07
N ARG A 375 16.72 -24.72 10.29
CA ARG A 375 16.57 -24.13 11.63
C ARG A 375 15.30 -24.61 12.33
N LEU A 376 14.18 -24.63 11.64
CA LEU A 376 12.92 -25.12 12.19
C LEU A 376 13.04 -26.58 12.65
N LYS A 377 13.64 -27.45 11.84
CA LYS A 377 13.88 -28.86 12.21
C LYS A 377 14.82 -29.00 13.42
N THR A 378 15.90 -28.22 13.48
CA THR A 378 16.82 -28.23 14.62
C THR A 378 16.09 -27.79 15.89
N TRP A 379 15.36 -26.69 15.82
CA TRP A 379 14.62 -26.12 16.94
C TRP A 379 13.53 -27.07 17.47
N THR A 380 12.77 -27.75 16.58
CA THR A 380 11.74 -28.73 16.98
C THR A 380 12.35 -29.96 17.64
N LYS A 381 13.51 -30.41 17.15
CA LYS A 381 14.25 -31.55 17.70
C LYS A 381 14.81 -31.27 19.09
N GLU A 382 15.44 -30.10 19.28
CA GLU A 382 16.03 -29.69 20.57
C GLU A 382 14.99 -29.59 21.69
N ARG A 383 13.74 -29.25 21.34
CA ARG A 383 12.65 -29.06 22.29
C ARG A 383 11.66 -30.25 22.39
N GLY A 384 11.96 -31.36 21.71
CA GLY A 384 11.13 -32.55 21.76
C GLY A 384 9.70 -32.35 21.22
N LEU A 385 9.50 -31.30 20.36
CA LEU A 385 8.20 -30.97 19.79
C LEU A 385 7.85 -31.76 18.53
N ASP A 386 8.72 -32.65 18.08
CA ASP A 386 8.48 -33.53 16.93
C ASP A 386 7.17 -34.33 17.08
N SER A 387 6.83 -34.76 18.31
CA SER A 387 5.56 -35.46 18.59
C SER A 387 4.33 -34.57 18.48
N VAL A 388 4.48 -33.27 18.72
CA VAL A 388 3.34 -32.32 18.69
C VAL A 388 2.95 -31.98 17.25
N PHE A 389 3.92 -31.89 16.34
CA PHE A 389 3.63 -31.66 14.91
C PHE A 389 2.96 -32.88 14.24
N HIS A 390 3.23 -34.08 14.71
CA HIS A 390 2.53 -35.28 14.26
C HIS A 390 1.16 -35.46 14.92
N ALA A 391 0.94 -34.88 16.11
CA ALA A 391 -0.32 -34.99 16.87
C ALA A 391 -1.35 -33.91 16.52
N THR A 392 -0.98 -32.80 15.87
CA THR A 392 -1.89 -31.70 15.48
C THR A 392 -2.80 -32.05 14.29
N ALA A 393 -2.63 -33.20 13.66
CA ALA A 393 -3.64 -33.74 12.74
C ALA A 393 -4.92 -34.24 13.49
N SER A 394 -4.87 -34.37 14.82
CA SER A 394 -6.02 -34.72 15.65
C SER A 394 -6.39 -33.56 16.55
N THR A 395 -7.39 -32.82 16.12
CA THR A 395 -8.00 -31.67 16.78
C THR A 395 -8.41 -32.00 18.22
N ARG A 396 -7.55 -31.79 19.20
CA ARG A 396 -7.99 -31.67 20.59
C ARG A 396 -8.20 -30.19 20.88
N HIS A 397 -9.44 -29.78 20.82
CA HIS A 397 -9.95 -28.61 21.52
C HIS A 397 -9.58 -28.76 23.00
N VAL A 398 -8.56 -28.07 23.43
CA VAL A 398 -8.32 -27.89 24.87
C VAL A 398 -9.39 -26.92 25.34
N GLN A 399 -10.52 -27.46 25.83
CA GLN A 399 -11.47 -26.70 26.60
C GLN A 399 -10.76 -26.20 27.85
N PHE A 400 -10.60 -24.89 27.92
CA PHE A 400 -10.19 -24.21 29.15
C PHE A 400 -11.32 -24.37 30.18
N SER A 401 -11.25 -25.42 30.98
CA SER A 401 -12.11 -25.58 32.15
C SER A 401 -11.62 -24.59 33.22
N SER A 402 -12.45 -23.64 33.54
CA SER A 402 -12.22 -22.55 34.52
C SER A 402 -12.30 -23.02 35.99
N GLN A 403 -11.82 -24.23 36.30
CA GLN A 403 -11.69 -24.65 37.69
C GLN A 403 -10.25 -24.52 38.15
N PRO A 404 -9.97 -23.77 39.25
CA PRO A 404 -8.64 -23.71 39.84
C PRO A 404 -8.36 -25.06 40.49
N SER A 405 -7.68 -25.94 39.75
CA SER A 405 -7.20 -27.19 40.32
C SER A 405 -5.96 -26.94 41.16
N ARG A 406 -5.83 -27.64 42.26
CA ARG A 406 -4.82 -27.61 43.32
C ARG A 406 -3.35 -27.86 42.86
N ASP A 407 -3.15 -28.08 41.57
CA ASP A 407 -1.84 -28.33 40.93
C ASP A 407 -1.28 -27.07 40.25
N GLY A 408 -0.89 -26.06 41.01
CA GLY A 408 -0.29 -24.82 40.50
C GLY A 408 0.94 -25.06 39.58
N TYR A 409 1.67 -26.14 39.78
CA TYR A 409 2.83 -26.51 38.97
C TYR A 409 2.47 -26.98 37.55
N LYS A 410 1.37 -27.72 37.38
CA LYS A 410 0.92 -28.16 36.05
C LYS A 410 0.41 -26.99 35.24
N SER A 411 -0.28 -26.06 35.89
CA SER A 411 -0.77 -24.83 35.26
C SER A 411 0.36 -23.94 34.73
N LEU A 412 1.46 -23.82 35.47
CA LEU A 412 2.64 -23.06 35.05
C LEU A 412 3.33 -23.66 33.83
N LYS A 413 3.48 -24.99 33.79
CA LYS A 413 4.06 -25.70 32.65
C LYS A 413 3.24 -25.50 31.38
N ILE A 414 1.91 -25.63 31.47
CA ILE A 414 0.98 -25.41 30.34
C ILE A 414 1.06 -23.96 29.83
N LEU A 415 1.11 -22.97 30.73
CA LEU A 415 1.27 -21.56 30.36
C LEU A 415 2.62 -21.29 29.67
N ARG A 416 3.69 -21.90 30.13
CA ARG A 416 5.03 -21.78 29.50
C ARG A 416 5.02 -22.37 28.08
N GLU A 417 4.47 -23.56 27.91
CA GLU A 417 4.38 -24.20 26.59
C GLU A 417 3.51 -23.38 25.63
N ALA A 418 2.39 -22.82 26.10
CA ALA A 418 1.54 -21.95 25.31
C ALA A 418 2.26 -20.66 24.89
N ARG A 419 3.07 -20.07 25.77
CA ARG A 419 3.87 -18.85 25.47
C ARG A 419 4.98 -19.13 24.47
N ALA A 420 5.71 -20.24 24.66
CA ALA A 420 6.74 -20.65 23.71
C ALA A 420 6.16 -20.88 22.31
N SER A 421 4.99 -21.51 22.23
CA SER A 421 4.25 -21.72 20.98
C SER A 421 3.85 -20.40 20.33
N GLN A 422 3.34 -19.41 21.08
CA GLN A 422 2.96 -18.10 20.55
C GLN A 422 4.16 -17.33 20.01
N ARG A 423 5.31 -17.36 20.69
CA ARG A 423 6.55 -16.74 20.24
C ARG A 423 7.05 -17.36 18.94
N LEU A 424 7.04 -18.69 18.88
CA LEU A 424 7.40 -19.42 17.66
C LEU A 424 6.49 -19.05 16.49
N HIS A 425 5.17 -18.99 16.72
CA HIS A 425 4.22 -18.59 15.68
C HIS A 425 4.49 -17.18 15.15
N LEU A 426 4.87 -16.24 16.01
CA LEU A 426 5.23 -14.89 15.57
C LEU A 426 6.46 -14.92 14.66
N ILE A 427 7.50 -15.66 15.02
CA ILE A 427 8.73 -15.78 14.23
C ILE A 427 8.43 -16.43 12.87
N LEU A 428 7.74 -17.57 12.88
CA LEU A 428 7.35 -18.27 11.65
C LEU A 428 6.47 -17.41 10.75
N TYR A 429 5.61 -16.60 11.34
CA TYR A 429 4.78 -15.66 10.60
C TYR A 429 5.62 -14.57 9.93
N MET A 430 6.58 -13.98 10.65
CA MET A 430 7.51 -13.00 10.07
C MET A 430 8.35 -13.59 8.93
N GLU A 431 8.92 -14.80 9.13
CA GLU A 431 9.67 -15.50 8.09
C GLU A 431 8.81 -15.82 6.86
N TYR A 432 7.56 -16.23 7.07
CA TYR A 432 6.63 -16.50 5.99
C TYR A 432 6.31 -15.23 5.19
N LEU A 433 6.05 -14.11 5.88
CA LEU A 433 5.78 -12.84 5.23
C LEU A 433 6.98 -12.36 4.41
N LEU A 434 8.19 -12.43 4.97
CA LEU A 434 9.40 -12.04 4.26
C LEU A 434 9.63 -12.93 3.02
N TYR A 435 9.42 -14.24 3.13
CA TYR A 435 9.48 -15.15 1.99
C TYR A 435 8.43 -14.81 0.91
N SER A 436 7.21 -14.44 1.33
CA SER A 436 6.15 -14.05 0.42
C SER A 436 6.47 -12.75 -0.32
N VAL A 437 7.03 -11.74 0.39
CA VAL A 437 7.55 -10.51 -0.25
C VAL A 437 8.65 -10.85 -1.24
N ALA A 438 9.59 -11.71 -0.84
CA ALA A 438 10.70 -12.10 -1.69
C ALA A 438 10.24 -12.77 -3.00
N LYS A 439 9.29 -13.69 -2.90
CA LYS A 439 8.70 -14.35 -4.06
C LYS A 439 7.98 -13.37 -4.98
N ALA A 440 7.15 -12.48 -4.43
CA ALA A 440 6.45 -11.47 -5.21
C ALA A 440 7.42 -10.47 -5.87
N THR A 441 8.50 -10.09 -5.18
CA THR A 441 9.56 -9.26 -5.75
C THR A 441 10.29 -9.96 -6.89
N LEU A 442 10.58 -11.26 -6.75
CA LEU A 442 11.19 -12.06 -7.82
C LEU A 442 10.29 -12.12 -9.08
N GLU A 443 8.99 -12.31 -8.92
CA GLU A 443 8.05 -12.29 -10.04
C GLU A 443 8.08 -10.94 -10.78
N LEU A 444 8.17 -9.83 -10.03
CA LEU A 444 8.28 -8.50 -10.61
C LEU A 444 9.66 -8.27 -11.29
N VAL A 445 10.75 -8.77 -10.74
CA VAL A 445 12.09 -8.75 -11.37
C VAL A 445 12.05 -9.50 -12.70
N ARG A 446 11.52 -10.72 -12.72
CA ARG A 446 11.39 -11.52 -13.95
C ARG A 446 10.54 -10.83 -15.01
N PHE A 447 9.46 -10.18 -14.60
CA PHE A 447 8.66 -9.36 -15.52
C PHE A 447 9.48 -8.21 -16.11
N ALA A 448 10.22 -7.48 -15.31
CA ALA A 448 11.04 -6.35 -15.77
C ALA A 448 12.17 -6.82 -16.72
N GLU A 449 12.87 -7.91 -16.38
CA GLU A 449 13.89 -8.51 -17.23
C GLU A 449 13.31 -9.00 -18.57
N LEU A 450 12.14 -9.65 -18.55
CA LEU A 450 11.44 -10.09 -19.75
C LEU A 450 11.13 -8.91 -20.67
N LYS A 451 10.63 -7.78 -20.12
CA LYS A 451 10.31 -6.58 -20.93
C LYS A 451 11.55 -5.90 -21.51
N VAL A 452 12.68 -6.00 -20.85
CA VAL A 452 13.96 -5.53 -21.39
C VAL A 452 14.47 -6.47 -22.48
N ASN A 453 14.43 -7.78 -22.24
CA ASN A 453 14.91 -8.80 -23.20
C ASN A 453 14.08 -8.84 -24.47
N ASP A 454 12.76 -8.66 -24.37
CA ASP A 454 11.85 -8.55 -25.54
C ASP A 454 12.05 -7.24 -26.33
N GLY A 455 12.96 -6.36 -25.91
CA GLY A 455 13.20 -5.06 -26.53
C GLY A 455 12.04 -4.07 -26.40
N THR A 456 11.03 -4.39 -25.59
CA THR A 456 9.85 -3.52 -25.36
C THR A 456 10.27 -2.18 -24.78
N MET A 457 11.24 -2.17 -23.87
CA MET A 457 11.73 -0.95 -23.22
C MET A 457 12.58 -0.05 -24.13
N GLN A 458 13.06 -0.55 -25.28
CA GLN A 458 13.87 0.21 -26.22
C GLN A 458 13.05 0.86 -27.35
N ARG A 459 11.81 0.39 -27.57
CA ARG A 459 10.95 0.81 -28.67
C ARG A 459 9.83 1.73 -28.19
N ASN A 460 9.99 3.02 -28.44
CA ASN A 460 8.89 3.95 -28.30
C ASN A 460 7.89 3.76 -29.43
N ARG A 461 6.66 3.45 -29.12
CA ARG A 461 5.57 3.23 -30.09
C ARG A 461 4.31 3.97 -29.67
N LEU A 462 3.49 4.30 -30.64
CA LEU A 462 2.13 4.76 -30.37
C LEU A 462 1.31 3.60 -29.83
N ILE A 463 0.83 3.73 -28.62
CA ILE A 463 0.05 2.72 -27.93
C ILE A 463 -1.40 3.16 -27.95
N LEU A 464 -2.22 2.39 -28.66
CA LEU A 464 -3.66 2.59 -28.70
C LEU A 464 -4.31 1.62 -27.70
N PRO A 465 -5.34 2.05 -26.98
CA PRO A 465 -6.13 1.14 -26.15
C PRO A 465 -6.74 0.05 -27.03
N LYS A 466 -6.80 -1.18 -26.55
CA LYS A 466 -7.48 -2.24 -27.30
C LYS A 466 -8.93 -1.83 -27.54
N ALA A 467 -9.42 -1.90 -28.79
CA ALA A 467 -10.78 -1.50 -29.16
C ALA A 467 -11.87 -2.14 -28.28
N ARG A 468 -11.62 -3.37 -27.79
CA ARG A 468 -12.48 -4.08 -26.85
C ARG A 468 -12.60 -3.37 -25.50
N ILE A 469 -11.50 -2.79 -24.99
CA ILE A 469 -11.48 -2.04 -23.72
C ILE A 469 -12.25 -0.74 -23.88
N LEU A 470 -12.05 -0.04 -25.00
CA LEU A 470 -12.75 1.20 -25.33
C LEU A 470 -14.26 0.96 -25.51
N TYR A 471 -14.64 -0.10 -26.23
CA TYR A 471 -16.04 -0.48 -26.40
C TYR A 471 -16.72 -0.83 -25.08
N LYS A 472 -16.09 -1.63 -24.22
CA LYS A 472 -16.62 -1.94 -22.88
C LYS A 472 -16.78 -0.70 -22.02
N TRP A 473 -15.85 0.25 -22.12
CA TRP A 473 -15.93 1.51 -21.39
C TRP A 473 -17.11 2.38 -21.90
N ILE A 474 -17.25 2.52 -23.20
CA ILE A 474 -18.39 3.26 -23.78
C ILE A 474 -19.70 2.57 -23.38
N LYS A 475 -19.75 1.25 -23.45
CA LYS A 475 -20.93 0.47 -23.04
C LYS A 475 -21.23 0.68 -21.54
N SER A 476 -20.24 0.65 -20.65
CA SER A 476 -20.44 0.90 -19.21
C SER A 476 -20.91 2.31 -18.91
N LEU A 477 -20.51 3.31 -19.72
CA LEU A 477 -21.04 4.67 -19.63
C LEU A 477 -22.54 4.72 -19.99
N ILE A 478 -22.98 3.89 -20.94
CA ILE A 478 -24.37 3.80 -21.40
C ILE A 478 -25.20 2.97 -20.41
N ASP A 479 -24.71 1.80 -20.02
CA ASP A 479 -25.43 0.84 -19.16
C ASP A 479 -25.45 1.24 -17.67
N GLY A 480 -24.60 2.21 -17.27
CA GLY A 480 -24.57 2.71 -15.89
C GLY A 480 -23.83 1.83 -14.89
N ASP A 481 -23.21 0.77 -15.35
CA ASP A 481 -22.34 -0.05 -14.51
C ASP A 481 -21.09 0.75 -14.17
N GLU A 482 -20.99 1.23 -12.92
CA GLU A 482 -19.73 1.74 -12.40
C GLU A 482 -18.70 0.63 -12.48
N LEU A 483 -17.62 0.86 -13.21
CA LEU A 483 -16.40 0.03 -13.16
C LEU A 483 -15.74 0.24 -11.79
N SER A 484 -16.42 -0.17 -10.72
CA SER A 484 -15.84 -0.25 -9.39
C SER A 484 -14.82 -1.38 -9.36
N GLY A 485 -13.72 -1.15 -8.67
CA GLY A 485 -12.47 -1.90 -8.66
C GLY A 485 -12.46 -3.46 -8.66
N PRO A 486 -13.51 -4.21 -8.27
CA PRO A 486 -13.46 -5.68 -8.36
C PRO A 486 -13.60 -6.25 -9.78
N ASP A 487 -14.15 -5.48 -10.75
CA ASP A 487 -14.33 -5.98 -12.12
C ASP A 487 -13.08 -5.91 -13.02
N ILE A 488 -11.99 -5.31 -12.52
CA ILE A 488 -10.71 -5.31 -13.24
C ILE A 488 -10.19 -6.74 -13.42
N ASP A 489 -10.38 -7.60 -12.41
CA ASP A 489 -9.93 -9.00 -12.45
C ASP A 489 -10.83 -9.90 -13.33
N LYS A 490 -12.12 -9.56 -13.49
CA LYS A 490 -13.06 -10.32 -14.33
C LYS A 490 -12.92 -10.01 -15.83
N MET A 491 -12.32 -8.88 -16.19
CA MET A 491 -12.17 -8.49 -17.59
C MET A 491 -11.16 -9.30 -18.38
N ASP A 492 -10.23 -10.00 -17.75
CA ASP A 492 -9.16 -10.74 -18.42
C ASP A 492 -9.48 -12.24 -18.62
N HIS A 493 -10.54 -12.77 -18.01
CA HIS A 493 -10.94 -14.17 -18.11
C HIS A 493 -12.12 -14.43 -19.08
N MET A 494 -12.62 -13.40 -19.78
CA MET A 494 -13.57 -13.49 -20.89
C MET A 494 -12.91 -13.00 -22.19
#